data_4747d39c010b214c3142ae66a12fb252
#
_entry.id   4747d39c010b214c3142ae66a12fb252
#
_cell.length_a   1.000
_cell.length_b   1.000
_cell.length_c   1.000
_cell.angle_alpha   90.00
_cell.angle_beta   90.00
_cell.angle_gamma   90.00
#
_symmetry.space_group_name_H-M   'P 1'
#
loop_
_entity.id
_entity.type
_entity.pdbx_description
1 polymer ?
#
loop_
_entity_poly.entity_id
_entity_poly.type
_entity_poly.pdbx_seq_one_letter_code
_entity_poly.pdbx_strand_id
1 'polypeptide(L)'
;MASGGIIIEDYALIAAHAKIISNDHDPYYRPALTCKPVVIKEGAWIGAGAAIMKGVTIGKYAIIGSNSVVTKDVPDYAVAVGVPAKVIKLLDPQKFSKKKKDLRRIYAD
;
A
#
# COMPACT_ATOMS: atom_id res chain seq x y z
N MET A 1 -18.33 -15.98 -3.10
CA MET A 1 -17.06 -16.07 -2.41
C MET A 1 -16.84 -14.84 -1.57
N ALA A 2 -16.66 -15.02 -0.31
CA ALA A 2 -16.33 -13.90 0.54
C ALA A 2 -14.89 -13.49 0.29
N SER A 3 -14.67 -12.24 0.02
CA SER A 3 -13.34 -11.68 -0.02
C SER A 3 -13.33 -10.44 0.85
N GLY A 4 -12.19 -10.12 1.39
CA GLY A 4 -12.07 -8.90 2.15
C GLY A 4 -12.31 -7.66 1.31
N GLY A 5 -12.12 -7.77 0.00
CA GLY A 5 -12.17 -6.63 -0.90
C GLY A 5 -10.88 -5.81 -0.87
N ILE A 6 -10.71 -5.02 -1.90
CA ILE A 6 -9.56 -4.13 -2.05
C ILE A 6 -10.08 -2.76 -2.46
N ILE A 7 -9.76 -1.74 -1.68
CA ILE A 7 -10.13 -0.37 -1.96
C ILE A 7 -8.85 0.39 -2.29
N ILE A 8 -8.78 0.98 -3.48
CA ILE A 8 -7.64 1.76 -3.93
C ILE A 8 -8.16 3.15 -4.26
N GLU A 9 -7.69 4.14 -3.52
CA GLU A 9 -8.12 5.52 -3.69
C GLU A 9 -7.33 6.23 -4.79
N ASP A 10 -7.71 7.47 -5.09
CA ASP A 10 -7.15 8.23 -6.20
C ASP A 10 -5.64 8.43 -6.06
N TYR A 11 -4.98 8.48 -7.19
CA TYR A 11 -3.54 8.74 -7.30
C TYR A 11 -2.63 7.70 -6.66
N ALA A 12 -3.17 6.58 -6.20
CA ALA A 12 -2.32 5.49 -5.72
C ALA A 12 -1.52 4.90 -6.89
N LEU A 13 -0.26 4.62 -6.64
CA LEU A 13 0.64 4.00 -7.61
C LEU A 13 0.97 2.59 -7.15
N ILE A 14 0.70 1.62 -8.01
CA ILE A 14 0.98 0.22 -7.72
C ILE A 14 1.95 -0.29 -8.78
N ALA A 15 3.19 -0.51 -8.37
CA ALA A 15 4.24 -0.89 -9.31
C ALA A 15 4.13 -2.36 -9.74
N ALA A 16 4.94 -2.72 -10.71
CA ALA A 16 4.90 -4.06 -11.32
C ALA A 16 5.09 -5.15 -10.26
N HIS A 17 4.35 -6.24 -10.40
CA HIS A 17 4.43 -7.43 -9.54
C HIS A 17 4.07 -7.19 -8.08
N ALA A 18 3.55 -6.03 -7.72
CA ALA A 18 3.02 -5.82 -6.39
C ALA A 18 1.78 -6.71 -6.19
N LYS A 19 1.63 -7.25 -4.98
CA LYS A 19 0.55 -8.15 -4.63
C LYS A 19 -0.28 -7.55 -3.52
N ILE A 20 -1.60 -7.53 -3.72
CA ILE A 20 -2.54 -7.05 -2.71
C ILE A 20 -3.43 -8.22 -2.35
N ILE A 21 -3.31 -8.72 -1.13
CA ILE A 21 -3.90 -9.99 -0.71
C ILE A 21 -4.97 -9.71 0.33
N SER A 22 -6.24 -9.87 -0.04
CA SER A 22 -7.37 -9.61 0.87
C SER A 22 -7.89 -10.86 1.57
N ASN A 23 -7.35 -12.03 1.23
CA ASN A 23 -7.74 -13.27 1.89
C ASN A 23 -6.54 -14.20 2.07
N ASP A 24 -6.70 -15.19 2.95
CA ASP A 24 -5.67 -16.17 3.23
C ASP A 24 -6.35 -17.41 3.81
N HIS A 25 -5.64 -18.54 3.79
CA HIS A 25 -6.14 -19.76 4.40
C HIS A 25 -6.05 -19.69 5.92
N ASP A 26 -7.05 -20.27 6.58
CA ASP A 26 -7.00 -20.43 8.02
C ASP A 26 -5.86 -21.41 8.38
N PRO A 27 -4.94 -21.05 9.25
CA PRO A 27 -3.79 -21.93 9.56
C PRO A 27 -4.18 -23.22 10.27
N TYR A 28 -5.32 -23.25 10.93
CA TYR A 28 -5.81 -24.42 11.65
C TYR A 28 -6.82 -25.25 10.86
N TYR A 29 -7.44 -24.65 9.86
CA TYR A 29 -8.38 -25.34 8.96
C TYR A 29 -8.23 -24.77 7.56
N ARG A 30 -7.32 -25.33 6.79
CA ARG A 30 -6.88 -24.80 5.50
C ARG A 30 -7.95 -24.69 4.42
N PRO A 31 -9.01 -25.52 4.39
CA PRO A 31 -10.10 -25.26 3.43
C PRO A 31 -10.84 -23.96 3.65
N ALA A 32 -10.83 -23.41 4.88
CA ALA A 32 -11.47 -22.12 5.17
C ALA A 32 -10.56 -20.98 4.78
N LEU A 33 -11.17 -19.89 4.28
CA LEU A 33 -10.45 -18.63 3.98
C LEU A 33 -10.78 -17.60 5.05
N THR A 34 -9.77 -16.85 5.45
CA THR A 34 -9.96 -15.64 6.26
C THR A 34 -9.83 -14.43 5.35
N CYS A 35 -10.80 -13.53 5.42
CA CYS A 35 -10.89 -12.38 4.52
C CYS A 35 -10.93 -11.10 5.34
N LYS A 36 -10.11 -10.13 4.97
CA LYS A 36 -10.14 -8.78 5.56
C LYS A 36 -9.80 -7.78 4.48
N PRO A 37 -10.52 -6.64 4.41
CA PRO A 37 -10.29 -5.66 3.37
C PRO A 37 -8.90 -5.04 3.47
N VAL A 38 -8.32 -4.75 2.30
CA VAL A 38 -7.10 -3.97 2.19
C VAL A 38 -7.49 -2.61 1.64
N VAL A 39 -6.98 -1.55 2.26
CA VAL A 39 -7.24 -0.17 1.84
C VAL A 39 -5.92 0.49 1.49
N ILE A 40 -5.83 0.95 0.25
CA ILE A 40 -4.69 1.75 -0.22
C ILE A 40 -5.21 3.17 -0.38
N LYS A 41 -4.79 4.06 0.49
CA LYS A 41 -5.32 5.43 0.52
C LYS A 41 -4.69 6.30 -0.57
N GLU A 42 -5.26 7.49 -0.74
CA GLU A 42 -4.88 8.44 -1.78
C GLU A 42 -3.37 8.63 -1.85
N GLY A 43 -2.84 8.58 -3.06
CA GLY A 43 -1.44 8.89 -3.32
C GLY A 43 -0.41 7.90 -2.79
N ALA A 44 -0.82 6.80 -2.17
CA ALA A 44 0.12 5.81 -1.69
C ALA A 44 0.88 5.17 -2.86
N TRP A 45 2.14 4.85 -2.63
CA TRP A 45 3.01 4.25 -3.64
C TRP A 45 3.47 2.88 -3.15
N ILE A 46 3.01 1.84 -3.83
CA ILE A 46 3.38 0.46 -3.53
C ILE A 46 4.51 0.06 -4.47
N GLY A 47 5.69 -0.18 -3.93
CA GLY A 47 6.88 -0.51 -4.70
C GLY A 47 6.78 -1.85 -5.43
N ALA A 48 7.64 -2.03 -6.42
CA ALA A 48 7.66 -3.25 -7.24
C ALA A 48 7.87 -4.50 -6.38
N GLY A 49 7.06 -5.53 -6.61
CA GLY A 49 7.17 -6.79 -5.90
C GLY A 49 6.75 -6.77 -4.44
N ALA A 50 6.27 -5.64 -3.94
CA ALA A 50 5.79 -5.57 -2.55
C ALA A 50 4.51 -6.38 -2.38
N ALA A 51 4.29 -6.91 -1.18
CA ALA A 51 3.08 -7.64 -0.83
C ALA A 51 2.37 -6.94 0.33
N ILE A 52 1.08 -6.64 0.13
CA ILE A 52 0.24 -6.04 1.15
C ILE A 52 -0.73 -7.10 1.63
N MET A 53 -0.67 -7.43 2.90
CA MET A 53 -1.44 -8.55 3.46
C MET A 53 -2.84 -8.11 3.87
N LYS A 54 -3.73 -9.11 4.04
CA LYS A 54 -5.13 -8.87 4.39
C LYS A 54 -5.27 -7.97 5.61
N GLY A 55 -6.28 -7.12 5.59
CA GLY A 55 -6.62 -6.24 6.70
C GLY A 55 -5.73 -5.02 6.86
N VAL A 56 -4.72 -4.84 6.00
CA VAL A 56 -3.79 -3.72 6.10
C VAL A 56 -4.37 -2.48 5.44
N THR A 57 -4.21 -1.34 6.10
CA THR A 57 -4.47 -0.02 5.52
C THR A 57 -3.15 0.68 5.29
N ILE A 58 -2.92 1.09 4.05
CA ILE A 58 -1.77 1.91 3.69
C ILE A 58 -2.24 3.37 3.66
N GLY A 59 -1.61 4.20 4.47
CA GLY A 59 -2.00 5.60 4.66
C GLY A 59 -1.76 6.47 3.43
N LYS A 60 -2.32 7.69 3.47
CA LYS A 60 -2.19 8.66 2.38
C LYS A 60 -0.73 8.97 2.11
N TYR A 61 -0.35 8.95 0.84
CA TYR A 61 1.00 9.28 0.38
C TYR A 61 2.11 8.47 1.06
N ALA A 62 1.76 7.34 1.66
CA ALA A 62 2.76 6.42 2.20
C ALA A 62 3.51 5.73 1.06
N ILE A 63 4.74 5.34 1.31
CA ILE A 63 5.57 4.62 0.34
C ILE A 63 5.96 3.27 0.92
N ILE A 64 5.69 2.23 0.16
CA ILE A 64 6.12 0.88 0.50
C ILE A 64 7.29 0.52 -0.41
N GLY A 65 8.43 0.15 0.19
CA GLY A 65 9.61 -0.20 -0.56
C GLY A 65 9.45 -1.45 -1.40
N SER A 66 10.25 -1.57 -2.45
CA SER A 66 10.22 -2.74 -3.34
C SER A 66 10.50 -4.03 -2.55
N ASN A 67 9.76 -5.09 -2.90
CA ASN A 67 9.87 -6.41 -2.28
C ASN A 67 9.59 -6.46 -0.78
N SER A 68 9.00 -5.42 -0.22
CA SER A 68 8.59 -5.40 1.18
C SER A 68 7.33 -6.23 1.39
N VAL A 69 7.13 -6.71 2.60
CA VAL A 69 5.91 -7.43 2.98
C VAL A 69 5.26 -6.69 4.13
N VAL A 70 4.10 -6.09 3.87
CA VAL A 70 3.39 -5.25 4.84
C VAL A 70 2.36 -6.09 5.57
N THR A 71 2.54 -6.25 6.87
CA THR A 71 1.67 -7.07 7.71
C THR A 71 0.86 -6.24 8.72
N LYS A 72 1.16 -4.94 8.84
CA LYS A 72 0.48 -4.01 9.75
C LYS A 72 0.19 -2.71 9.02
N ASP A 73 -0.78 -1.96 9.52
CA ASP A 73 -1.12 -0.66 8.95
C ASP A 73 0.10 0.26 8.88
N VAL A 74 0.14 1.04 7.81
CA VAL A 74 1.20 2.03 7.59
C VAL A 74 0.56 3.42 7.68
N PRO A 75 1.09 4.29 8.56
CA PRO A 75 0.53 5.63 8.75
C PRO A 75 0.64 6.49 7.50
N ASP A 76 -0.17 7.55 7.46
CA ASP A 76 -0.07 8.55 6.39
C ASP A 76 1.35 9.10 6.31
N TYR A 77 1.82 9.32 5.11
CA TYR A 77 3.13 9.91 4.80
C TYR A 77 4.34 9.10 5.29
N ALA A 78 4.13 7.86 5.72
CA ALA A 78 5.24 7.03 6.20
C ALA A 78 5.91 6.27 5.05
N VAL A 79 7.21 6.07 5.18
CA VAL A 79 7.97 5.17 4.31
C VAL A 79 8.24 3.90 5.10
N ALA A 80 7.74 2.77 4.59
CA ALA A 80 7.91 1.47 5.24
C ALA A 80 8.62 0.51 4.29
N VAL A 81 9.62 -0.20 4.81
CA VAL A 81 10.42 -1.13 4.01
C VAL A 81 10.74 -2.38 4.79
N GLY A 82 11.03 -3.46 4.08
CA GLY A 82 11.52 -4.70 4.67
C GLY A 82 10.49 -5.81 4.78
N VAL A 83 10.89 -6.92 5.37
CA VAL A 83 10.09 -8.12 5.58
C VAL A 83 10.27 -8.58 7.03
N PRO A 84 9.30 -8.34 7.92
CA PRO A 84 8.13 -7.49 7.73
C PRO A 84 8.50 -6.02 7.57
N ALA A 85 7.68 -5.26 6.86
CA ALA A 85 7.94 -3.85 6.61
C ALA A 85 7.85 -3.04 7.90
N LYS A 86 8.76 -2.08 8.04
CA LYS A 86 8.79 -1.18 9.19
C LYS A 86 8.95 0.25 8.71
N VAL A 87 8.31 1.17 9.43
CA VAL A 87 8.42 2.60 9.12
C VAL A 87 9.84 3.06 9.42
N ILE A 88 10.49 3.64 8.40
CA ILE A 88 11.84 4.15 8.53
C ILE A 88 11.92 5.66 8.52
N LYS A 89 10.88 6.35 8.01
CA LYS A 89 10.81 7.81 8.07
C LYS A 89 9.41 8.30 7.75
N LEU A 90 9.16 9.57 8.05
CA LEU A 90 7.93 10.27 7.68
C LEU A 90 8.24 11.35 6.67
N LEU A 91 7.37 11.48 5.67
CA LEU A 91 7.50 12.51 4.64
C LEU A 91 6.81 13.79 5.10
N ASP A 92 7.25 14.93 4.55
CA ASP A 92 6.64 16.21 4.84
C ASP A 92 5.33 16.36 4.04
N PRO A 93 4.16 16.41 4.69
CA PRO A 93 2.89 16.52 3.98
C PRO A 93 2.78 17.77 3.10
N GLN A 94 3.41 18.86 3.48
CA GLN A 94 3.30 20.13 2.75
C GLN A 94 3.93 20.06 1.36
N LYS A 95 4.91 19.20 1.16
CA LYS A 95 5.58 19.06 -0.13
C LYS A 95 4.68 18.47 -1.21
N PHE A 96 3.66 17.71 -0.82
CA PHE A 96 2.77 17.05 -1.78
C PHE A 96 1.80 18.03 -2.46
N SER A 97 1.29 19.01 -1.77
CA SER A 97 0.35 19.95 -2.36
C SER A 97 1.00 20.79 -3.46
N LYS A 98 2.28 21.12 -3.34
CA LYS A 98 3.00 21.86 -4.38
C LYS A 98 3.18 21.02 -5.65
N LYS A 99 3.57 19.77 -5.50
CA LYS A 99 3.85 18.89 -6.65
C LYS A 99 2.61 18.49 -7.42
N LYS A 100 1.46 18.39 -6.77
CA LYS A 100 0.20 18.12 -7.45
C LYS A 100 -0.11 19.17 -8.50
N LYS A 101 0.26 20.42 -8.26
CA LYS A 101 -0.01 21.53 -9.18
C LYS A 101 0.90 21.48 -10.41
N ASP A 102 2.00 20.77 -10.36
CA ASP A 102 3.02 20.74 -11.39
C ASP A 102 3.04 19.46 -12.23
N LEU A 103 2.01 18.63 -12.12
CA LEU A 103 1.96 17.35 -12.87
C LEU A 103 2.14 17.53 -14.37
N ARG A 104 1.63 18.63 -14.94
CA ARG A 104 1.80 18.92 -16.36
C ARG A 104 3.26 19.05 -16.76
N ARG A 105 4.06 19.67 -15.92
CA ARG A 105 5.47 19.90 -16.22
C ARG A 105 6.25 18.60 -16.29
N ILE A 106 5.88 17.64 -15.49
CA ILE A 106 6.55 16.33 -15.46
C ILE A 106 6.34 15.59 -16.76
N TYR A 107 5.16 15.72 -17.37
CA TYR A 107 4.79 14.99 -18.56
C TYR A 107 4.94 15.80 -19.86
N ALA A 108 5.30 17.06 -19.77
CA ALA A 108 5.37 17.95 -20.94
C ALA A 108 6.70 17.90 -21.69
N ASP A 109 7.68 17.33 -21.13
CA ASP A 109 9.03 17.24 -21.75
C ASP A 109 9.16 16.06 -22.69
#